data_efdfda276e83eed2c878c7cee0851f89
#
_entry.id   efdfda276e83eed2c878c7cee0851f89
#
_cell.length_a   1.000
_cell.length_b   1.000
_cell.length_c   1.000
_cell.angle_alpha   90.00
_cell.angle_beta   90.00
_cell.angle_gamma   90.00
#
_symmetry.space_group_name_H-M   'P 1'
#
loop_
_entity.id
_entity.type
_entity.pdbx_description
1 polymer ?
#
loop_
_entity_poly.entity_id
_entity_poly.type
_entity_poly.pdbx_seq_one_letter_code
_entity_poly.pdbx_strand_id
1 'polypeptide(L)' 'MKKSEYTEEQLSEMTEDAFVNIKEACMRLQERTRCSNDVVIKMLNDVSKFYILQGDKNRT' A
#
# COMPACT_ATOMS: atom_id res chain seq x y z
N MET A 1 5.08 22.16 -7.40
CA MET A 1 4.93 21.05 -6.65
C MET A 1 5.23 21.19 -5.18
N LYS A 2 4.47 20.53 -4.40
CA LYS A 2 4.61 20.72 -3.00
C LYS A 2 5.52 19.70 -2.38
N LYS A 3 6.42 20.12 -1.56
CA LYS A 3 7.28 19.20 -0.90
C LYS A 3 6.62 18.65 0.32
N SER A 4 6.99 17.46 0.68
CA SER A 4 6.51 16.87 1.90
C SER A 4 7.03 17.66 3.09
N GLU A 5 6.22 17.79 4.10
CA GLU A 5 6.64 18.46 5.32
C GLU A 5 7.36 17.54 6.26
N TYR A 6 7.45 16.26 5.92
CA TYR A 6 8.08 15.28 6.77
C TYR A 6 9.48 14.99 6.30
N THR A 7 10.35 14.71 7.23
CA THR A 7 11.70 14.27 6.89
C THR A 7 11.65 12.87 6.32
N GLU A 8 12.75 12.45 5.70
CA GLU A 8 12.82 11.09 5.17
C GLU A 8 12.69 10.06 6.28
N GLU A 9 13.23 10.39 7.43
CA GLU A 9 13.14 9.51 8.56
C GLU A 9 11.72 9.35 9.03
N GLN A 10 11.01 10.45 9.14
CA GLN A 10 9.61 10.41 9.54
C GLN A 10 8.77 9.68 8.51
N LEU A 11 9.04 9.93 7.25
CA LEU A 11 8.30 9.27 6.19
C LEU A 11 8.53 7.76 6.23
N SER A 12 9.76 7.37 6.50
CA SER A 12 10.08 5.94 6.58
C SER A 12 9.30 5.27 7.71
N GLU A 13 9.21 5.94 8.86
CA GLU A 13 8.46 5.39 9.98
C GLU A 13 6.98 5.28 9.67
N MET A 14 6.43 6.28 9.02
CA MET A 14 5.03 6.27 8.67
C MET A 14 4.73 5.21 7.61
N THR A 15 5.67 5.02 6.70
CA THR A 15 5.52 3.97 5.69
C THR A 15 5.55 2.60 6.34
N GLU A 16 6.39 2.44 7.34
CA GLU A 16 6.48 1.17 8.04
C GLU A 16 5.19 0.87 8.79
N ASP A 17 4.59 1.89 9.39
CA ASP A 17 3.31 1.73 10.05
C ASP A 17 2.24 1.31 9.06
N ALA A 18 2.23 1.94 7.90
CA ALA A 18 1.27 1.59 6.87
C ALA A 18 1.48 0.15 6.40
N PHE A 19 2.73 -0.25 6.28
CA PHE A 19 3.05 -1.62 5.88
C PHE A 19 2.46 -2.61 6.88
N VAL A 20 2.64 -2.36 8.17
CA VAL A 20 2.12 -3.26 9.19
C VAL A 20 0.60 -3.31 9.13
N ASN A 21 -0.03 -2.15 8.99
CA ASN A 21 -1.49 -2.09 8.92
C ASN A 21 -2.02 -2.86 7.72
N ILE A 22 -1.37 -2.73 6.58
CA ILE A 22 -1.79 -3.43 5.37
C ILE A 22 -1.60 -4.92 5.55
N LYS A 23 -0.48 -5.31 6.14
CA LYS A 23 -0.21 -6.72 6.36
C LYS A 23 -1.27 -7.34 7.26
N GLU A 24 -1.62 -6.64 8.33
CA GLU A 24 -2.62 -7.16 9.26
C GLU A 24 -3.99 -7.22 8.61
N ALA A 25 -4.32 -6.25 7.77
CA ALA A 25 -5.58 -6.29 7.05
C ALA A 25 -5.64 -7.51 6.14
N CYS A 26 -4.54 -7.80 5.47
CA CYS A 26 -4.47 -8.97 4.60
C CYS A 26 -4.59 -10.27 5.40
N MET A 27 -3.98 -10.30 6.57
CA MET A 27 -4.07 -11.47 7.42
C MET A 27 -5.51 -11.72 7.86
N ARG A 28 -6.22 -10.65 8.21
CA ARG A 28 -7.62 -10.78 8.58
C ARG A 28 -8.47 -11.27 7.42
N LEU A 29 -8.17 -10.78 6.24
CA LEU A 29 -8.88 -11.23 5.04
C LEU A 29 -8.71 -12.74 4.86
N GLN A 30 -7.48 -13.20 4.99
CA GLN A 30 -7.21 -14.63 4.82
C GLN A 30 -7.86 -15.45 5.91
N GLU A 31 -7.90 -14.95 7.12
CA GLU A 31 -8.55 -15.66 8.21
C GLU A 31 -10.04 -15.81 7.99
N ARG A 32 -10.64 -14.80 7.43
CA ARG A 32 -12.08 -14.84 7.18
C ARG A 32 -12.46 -15.67 5.98
N THR A 33 -11.70 -15.54 4.92
CA THR A 33 -12.07 -16.16 3.65
C THR A 33 -11.26 -17.40 3.32
N ARG A 34 -10.16 -17.63 4.02
CA ARG A 34 -9.26 -18.74 3.75
C ARG A 34 -8.68 -18.63 2.35
N CYS A 35 -8.59 -17.44 1.80
CA CYS A 35 -8.05 -17.28 0.47
C CYS A 35 -6.54 -17.50 0.48
N SER A 36 -6.01 -17.83 -0.69
CA SER A 36 -4.59 -18.12 -0.84
C SER A 36 -3.77 -16.85 -0.90
N ASN A 37 -2.48 -16.99 -0.79
CA ASN A 37 -1.59 -15.87 -0.94
C ASN A 37 -1.70 -15.24 -2.32
N ASP A 38 -2.01 -16.04 -3.32
CA ASP A 38 -2.15 -15.51 -4.68
C ASP A 38 -3.26 -14.47 -4.75
N VAL A 39 -4.34 -14.68 -4.02
CA VAL A 39 -5.43 -13.72 -4.00
C VAL A 39 -4.95 -12.41 -3.39
N VAL A 40 -4.21 -12.50 -2.30
CA VAL A 40 -3.68 -11.31 -1.65
C VAL A 40 -2.70 -10.58 -2.56
N ILE A 41 -1.82 -11.33 -3.20
CA ILE A 41 -0.85 -10.73 -4.09
C ILE A 41 -1.54 -10.00 -5.24
N LYS A 42 -2.56 -10.62 -5.81
CA LYS A 42 -3.28 -9.97 -6.89
C LYS A 42 -3.95 -8.70 -6.44
N MET A 43 -4.54 -8.72 -5.26
CA MET A 43 -5.17 -7.53 -4.71
C MET A 43 -4.15 -6.43 -4.49
N LEU A 44 -3.00 -6.76 -3.94
CA LEU A 44 -1.97 -5.77 -3.69
C LEU A 44 -1.42 -5.21 -5.00
N ASN A 45 -1.33 -6.05 -6.02
CA ASN A 45 -0.92 -5.56 -7.33
C ASN A 45 -1.94 -4.58 -7.89
N ASP A 46 -3.22 -4.84 -7.68
CA ASP A 46 -4.25 -3.93 -8.14
C ASP A 46 -4.16 -2.59 -7.44
N VAL A 47 -3.89 -2.61 -6.14
CA VAL A 47 -3.69 -1.38 -5.39
C VAL A 47 -2.49 -0.62 -5.95
N SER A 48 -1.41 -1.36 -6.22
CA SER A 48 -0.22 -0.74 -6.77
C SER A 48 -0.51 -0.08 -8.12
N LYS A 49 -1.28 -0.76 -8.97
CA LYS A 49 -1.63 -0.20 -10.27
C LYS A 49 -2.43 1.08 -10.14
N PHE A 50 -3.30 1.12 -9.15
CA PHE A 50 -4.08 2.32 -8.92
C PHE A 50 -3.16 3.53 -8.73
N TYR A 51 -2.11 3.37 -7.94
CA TYR A 51 -1.21 4.48 -7.65
C TYR A 51 -0.29 4.78 -8.83
N ILE A 52 0.07 3.77 -9.58
CA ILE A 52 0.87 4.01 -10.77
C ILE A 52 0.10 4.84 -11.77
N LEU A 53 -1.16 4.50 -12.01
CA LEU A 53 -1.99 5.25 -12.93
C LEU A 53 -2.27 6.66 -12.43
N GLN A 54 -2.47 6.78 -11.13
CA GLN A 54 -2.71 8.09 -10.54
C GLN A 54 -1.48 8.97 -10.71
N GLY A 55 -0.32 8.40 -10.53
CA GLY A 55 0.91 9.14 -10.70
C GLY A 55 1.07 9.66 -12.11
N ASP A 56 0.74 8.84 -13.08
CA ASP A 56 0.82 9.26 -14.47
C ASP A 56 -0.12 10.41 -14.75
N LYS A 57 -1.30 10.36 -14.19
CA LYS A 57 -2.24 11.43 -14.40
C LYS A 57 -1.80 12.72 -13.74
N ASN A 58 -1.20 12.63 -12.60
CA ASN A 58 -0.79 13.79 -11.86
C ASN A 58 0.54 14.37 -12.32
N ARG A 59 1.24 13.61 -13.17
CA ARG A 59 2.47 14.05 -13.65
C ARG A 59 2.27 14.98 -14.75
N THR A 60 2.62 15.94 -14.92
CA THR A 60 2.37 16.71 -16.12
C THR A 60 3.49 17.65 -16.48
#